data_25a9748d909891f25731129bcd1e0652
#
_entry.id   25a9748d909891f25731129bcd1e0652
#
_cell.length_a   1.000
_cell.length_b   1.000
_cell.length_c   1.000
_cell.angle_alpha   90.00
_cell.angle_beta   90.00
_cell.angle_gamma   90.00
#
_symmetry.space_group_name_H-M   'P 1'
#
loop_
_entity.id
_entity.type
_entity.pdbx_description
1 polymer ?
#
loop_
_entity_poly.entity_id
_entity_poly.type
_entity_poly.pdbx_seq_one_letter_code
_entity_poly.pdbx_strand_id
1 'polypeptide(L)'
;MAIAITEDHQALGATVADLADKRQLLEANRSLLEASEENLPAAWDEIAKLGWLGLHVPEAYGGSGFGLEELVVVVEELARKVAPGPFVPTVIASAAIAAIGDEAACADLLPGLADGSRTAAVALGALGATATLSGSTISGSAGVVLGGGLASVLLVAFGDDVAVVDLSDPGVTVETPVNLDPSRRSARITLDDTPATVLAGGAQAMLDMSRLILSADAVGIAAECTRAAAEYAKERIQF
;
A
#
# COMPACT_ATOMS: atom_id res chain seq x y z
N MET A 1 -10.74 19.49 16.67
CA MET A 1 -10.62 18.42 17.67
C MET A 1 -9.17 17.96 17.64
N ALA A 2 -8.44 17.93 18.73
CA ALA A 2 -7.09 17.39 18.72
C ALA A 2 -7.21 15.84 18.55
N ILE A 3 -6.52 15.28 17.59
CA ILE A 3 -6.42 13.82 17.45
C ILE A 3 -5.53 13.36 18.61
N ALA A 4 -6.16 12.80 19.65
CA ALA A 4 -5.41 12.23 20.78
C ALA A 4 -5.15 10.76 20.50
N ILE A 5 -3.91 10.30 20.70
CA ILE A 5 -3.59 8.88 20.71
C ILE A 5 -4.26 8.27 21.93
N THR A 6 -5.18 7.33 21.71
CA THR A 6 -5.94 6.65 22.78
C THR A 6 -5.13 5.46 23.33
N GLU A 7 -5.61 4.89 24.45
CA GLU A 7 -5.05 3.63 24.99
C GLU A 7 -5.21 2.48 23.98
N ASP A 8 -6.30 2.45 23.22
CA ASP A 8 -6.53 1.44 22.19
C ASP A 8 -5.54 1.58 21.03
N HIS A 9 -5.23 2.81 20.60
CA HIS A 9 -4.18 3.05 19.59
C HIS A 9 -2.80 2.58 20.08
N GLN A 10 -2.49 2.81 21.36
CA GLN A 10 -1.22 2.34 21.95
C GLN A 10 -1.17 0.80 22.02
N ALA A 11 -2.28 0.16 22.38
CA ALA A 11 -2.38 -1.30 22.44
C ALA A 11 -2.27 -1.91 21.04
N LEU A 12 -2.92 -1.29 20.04
CA LEU A 12 -2.79 -1.70 18.64
C LEU A 12 -1.34 -1.58 18.16
N GLY A 13 -0.70 -0.44 18.38
CA GLY A 13 0.71 -0.22 18.01
C GLY A 13 1.64 -1.22 18.68
N ALA A 14 1.46 -1.51 19.97
CA ALA A 14 2.24 -2.52 20.67
C ALA A 14 2.05 -3.93 20.07
N THR A 15 0.83 -4.28 19.66
CA THR A 15 0.53 -5.56 19.01
C THR A 15 1.23 -5.67 17.65
N VAL A 16 1.24 -4.60 16.86
CA VAL A 16 1.93 -4.55 15.56
C VAL A 16 3.44 -4.67 15.75
N ALA A 17 4.01 -3.93 16.70
CA ALA A 17 5.43 -3.98 17.02
C ALA A 17 5.87 -5.38 17.47
N ASP A 18 5.09 -6.04 18.34
CA ASP A 18 5.36 -7.41 18.81
C ASP A 18 5.37 -8.43 17.65
N LEU A 19 4.38 -8.36 16.76
CA LEU A 19 4.38 -9.20 15.56
C LEU A 19 5.61 -8.94 14.68
N ALA A 20 5.91 -7.67 14.42
CA ALA A 20 7.02 -7.27 13.57
C ALA A 20 8.37 -7.78 14.10
N ASP A 21 8.56 -7.72 15.42
CA ASP A 21 9.75 -8.26 16.09
C ASP A 21 9.75 -9.79 16.09
N LYS A 22 8.63 -10.43 16.42
CA LYS A 22 8.49 -11.89 16.41
C LYS A 22 8.73 -12.51 15.04
N ARG A 23 8.30 -11.83 13.98
CA ARG A 23 8.50 -12.26 12.58
C ARG A 23 9.80 -11.72 11.98
N GLN A 24 10.58 -10.97 12.74
CA GLN A 24 11.86 -10.42 12.32
C GLN A 24 11.74 -9.68 10.97
N LEU A 25 10.75 -8.77 10.85
CA LEU A 25 10.42 -8.15 9.56
C LEU A 25 11.60 -7.35 8.99
N LEU A 26 12.45 -6.76 9.82
CA LEU A 26 13.64 -6.06 9.36
C LEU A 26 14.68 -7.02 8.75
N GLU A 27 14.88 -8.20 9.33
CA GLU A 27 15.75 -9.24 8.81
C GLU A 27 15.15 -9.86 7.54
N ALA A 28 13.84 -10.08 7.51
CA ALA A 28 13.12 -10.51 6.32
C ALA A 28 13.31 -9.50 5.17
N ASN A 29 13.22 -8.20 5.47
CA ASN A 29 13.50 -7.13 4.52
C ASN A 29 14.95 -7.22 4.00
N ARG A 30 15.93 -7.32 4.89
CA ARG A 30 17.35 -7.43 4.51
C ARG A 30 17.64 -8.62 3.61
N SER A 31 16.95 -9.74 3.81
CA SER A 31 17.12 -10.93 2.97
C SER A 31 16.69 -10.72 1.52
N LEU A 32 15.86 -9.69 1.25
CA LEU A 32 15.39 -9.35 -0.09
C LEU A 32 16.37 -8.47 -0.86
N LEU A 33 17.42 -7.91 -0.21
CA LEU A 33 18.36 -7.01 -0.87
C LEU A 33 19.08 -7.64 -2.07
N GLU A 34 19.29 -8.96 -2.03
CA GLU A 34 19.93 -9.72 -3.09
C GLU A 34 18.96 -10.69 -3.81
N ALA A 35 17.67 -10.60 -3.51
CA ALA A 35 16.67 -11.47 -4.12
C ALA A 35 16.45 -11.10 -5.59
N SER A 36 16.49 -12.09 -6.48
CA SER A 36 16.23 -11.91 -7.92
C SER A 36 14.75 -11.68 -8.21
N GLU A 37 13.87 -12.25 -7.38
CA GLU A 37 12.42 -12.20 -7.56
C GLU A 37 11.74 -11.51 -6.38
N GLU A 38 10.57 -10.94 -6.63
CA GLU A 38 9.69 -10.36 -5.63
C GLU A 38 8.53 -11.34 -5.37
N ASN A 39 8.28 -11.64 -4.12
CA ASN A 39 7.19 -12.51 -3.68
C ASN A 39 6.47 -11.87 -2.50
N LEU A 40 5.23 -12.28 -2.24
CA LEU A 40 4.53 -11.88 -1.02
C LEU A 40 5.36 -12.32 0.21
N PRO A 41 5.52 -11.44 1.21
CA PRO A 41 6.29 -11.78 2.40
C PRO A 41 5.64 -12.90 3.19
N ALA A 42 6.45 -13.73 3.87
CA ALA A 42 5.96 -14.85 4.67
C ALA A 42 4.96 -14.44 5.77
N ALA A 43 5.02 -13.19 6.24
CA ALA A 43 4.08 -12.65 7.22
C ALA A 43 2.75 -12.17 6.62
N TRP A 44 2.58 -12.18 5.28
CA TRP A 44 1.39 -11.65 4.61
C TRP A 44 0.09 -12.25 5.10
N ASP A 45 0.00 -13.57 5.14
CA ASP A 45 -1.19 -14.29 5.60
C ASP A 45 -1.53 -14.00 7.06
N GLU A 46 -0.53 -13.77 7.90
CA GLU A 46 -0.74 -13.44 9.31
C GLU A 46 -1.25 -12.01 9.48
N ILE A 47 -0.66 -11.06 8.74
CA ILE A 47 -1.13 -9.67 8.67
C ILE A 47 -2.59 -9.61 8.20
N ALA A 48 -2.93 -10.39 7.17
CA ALA A 48 -4.28 -10.50 6.65
C ALA A 48 -5.25 -11.10 7.69
N LYS A 49 -4.88 -12.20 8.35
CA LYS A 49 -5.70 -12.86 9.40
C LYS A 49 -5.92 -11.98 10.64
N LEU A 50 -5.00 -11.08 10.93
CA LEU A 50 -5.15 -10.09 12.00
C LEU A 50 -6.08 -8.93 11.60
N GLY A 51 -6.55 -8.89 10.36
CA GLY A 51 -7.48 -7.90 9.85
C GLY A 51 -6.87 -6.52 9.59
N TRP A 52 -5.55 -6.39 9.60
CA TRP A 52 -4.91 -5.07 9.47
C TRP A 52 -5.08 -4.43 8.09
N LEU A 53 -5.25 -5.24 7.04
CA LEU A 53 -5.57 -4.76 5.70
C LEU A 53 -6.99 -4.17 5.61
N GLY A 54 -7.91 -4.65 6.44
CA GLY A 54 -9.32 -4.29 6.43
C GLY A 54 -9.78 -3.39 7.58
N LEU A 55 -8.89 -2.84 8.41
CA LEU A 55 -9.28 -2.03 9.57
C LEU A 55 -10.25 -0.91 9.22
N HIS A 56 -9.94 -0.12 8.20
CA HIS A 56 -10.70 1.04 7.74
C HIS A 56 -11.82 0.68 6.76
N VAL A 57 -11.87 -0.56 6.30
CA VAL A 57 -12.89 -1.03 5.35
C VAL A 57 -14.20 -1.24 6.11
N PRO A 58 -15.35 -0.75 5.58
CA PRO A 58 -16.65 -0.97 6.22
C PRO A 58 -16.96 -2.46 6.42
N GLU A 59 -17.65 -2.79 7.53
CA GLU A 59 -18.08 -4.17 7.85
C GLU A 59 -18.91 -4.82 6.74
N ALA A 60 -19.72 -4.02 6.03
CA ALA A 60 -20.50 -4.47 4.88
C ALA A 60 -19.67 -5.08 3.76
N TYR A 61 -18.36 -4.76 3.70
CA TYR A 61 -17.41 -5.25 2.71
C TYR A 61 -16.31 -6.12 3.34
N GLY A 62 -16.56 -6.68 4.52
CA GLY A 62 -15.64 -7.63 5.17
C GLY A 62 -14.50 -6.99 5.97
N GLY A 63 -14.53 -5.68 6.18
CA GLY A 63 -13.59 -4.98 7.04
C GLY A 63 -14.03 -4.91 8.50
N SER A 64 -13.28 -4.16 9.31
CA SER A 64 -13.54 -3.98 10.75
C SER A 64 -14.34 -2.71 11.07
N GLY A 65 -14.55 -1.82 10.10
CA GLY A 65 -15.31 -0.58 10.26
C GLY A 65 -14.66 0.46 11.19
N PHE A 66 -13.36 0.35 11.47
CA PHE A 66 -12.61 1.37 12.19
C PHE A 66 -12.32 2.59 11.31
N GLY A 67 -11.58 3.57 11.84
CA GLY A 67 -11.19 4.76 11.10
C GLY A 67 -9.83 4.63 10.41
N LEU A 68 -9.44 5.72 9.77
CA LEU A 68 -8.08 5.86 9.23
C LEU A 68 -7.04 6.03 10.34
N GLU A 69 -7.45 6.41 11.54
CA GLU A 69 -6.60 6.59 12.71
C GLU A 69 -5.94 5.27 13.11
N GLU A 70 -6.69 4.18 13.15
CA GLU A 70 -6.18 2.84 13.46
C GLU A 70 -5.27 2.33 12.33
N LEU A 71 -5.65 2.58 11.08
CA LEU A 71 -4.82 2.21 9.93
C LEU A 71 -3.46 2.92 9.98
N VAL A 72 -3.43 4.22 10.28
CA VAL A 72 -2.20 5.02 10.39
C VAL A 72 -1.27 4.44 11.46
N VAL A 73 -1.79 4.00 12.61
CA VAL A 73 -0.99 3.34 13.66
C VAL A 73 -0.31 2.07 13.13
N VAL A 74 -1.06 1.24 12.41
CA VAL A 74 -0.49 0.00 11.83
C VAL A 74 0.58 0.31 10.78
N VAL A 75 0.31 1.26 9.88
CA VAL A 75 1.26 1.69 8.84
C VAL A 75 2.55 2.20 9.47
N GLU A 76 2.45 3.09 10.48
CA GLU A 76 3.62 3.65 11.17
C GLU A 76 4.47 2.55 11.82
N GLU A 77 3.87 1.61 12.55
CA GLU A 77 4.62 0.55 13.24
C GLU A 77 5.25 -0.45 12.26
N LEU A 78 4.56 -0.84 11.19
CA LEU A 78 5.15 -1.67 10.14
C LEU A 78 6.31 -0.95 9.43
N ALA A 79 6.18 0.36 9.22
CA ALA A 79 7.21 1.19 8.60
C ALA A 79 8.49 1.30 9.46
N ARG A 80 8.38 1.31 10.80
CA ARG A 80 9.55 1.26 11.71
C ARG A 80 10.45 0.05 11.45
N LYS A 81 9.89 -1.03 10.96
CA LYS A 81 10.61 -2.27 10.64
C LYS A 81 10.83 -2.44 9.14
N VAL A 82 10.49 -1.42 8.34
CA VAL A 82 10.55 -1.46 6.87
C VAL A 82 9.91 -2.75 6.35
N ALA A 83 8.70 -3.08 6.84
CA ALA A 83 8.01 -4.31 6.52
C ALA A 83 7.91 -4.50 4.99
N PRO A 84 8.37 -5.64 4.45
CA PRO A 84 8.38 -5.86 3.00
C PRO A 84 6.98 -6.12 2.46
N GLY A 85 6.85 -6.01 1.13
CA GLY A 85 5.65 -6.37 0.40
C GLY A 85 4.65 -5.22 0.18
N PRO A 86 3.47 -5.54 -0.37
CA PRO A 86 2.53 -4.55 -0.92
C PRO A 86 1.50 -4.02 0.09
N PHE A 87 1.78 -4.04 1.42
CA PHE A 87 0.82 -3.57 2.42
C PHE A 87 0.38 -2.12 2.14
N VAL A 88 1.34 -1.21 2.06
CA VAL A 88 1.07 0.23 1.88
C VAL A 88 0.26 0.51 0.60
N PRO A 89 0.65 0.07 -0.60
CA PRO A 89 -0.16 0.34 -1.80
C PRO A 89 -1.54 -0.34 -1.75
N THR A 90 -1.67 -1.51 -1.12
CA THR A 90 -2.97 -2.20 -0.97
C THR A 90 -3.93 -1.41 -0.08
N VAL A 91 -3.48 -0.91 1.08
CA VAL A 91 -4.35 -0.12 1.96
C VAL A 91 -4.62 1.28 1.40
N ILE A 92 -3.74 1.87 0.59
CA ILE A 92 -4.04 3.09 -0.15
C ILE A 92 -5.19 2.84 -1.12
N ALA A 93 -5.15 1.76 -1.89
CA ALA A 93 -6.19 1.44 -2.86
C ALA A 93 -7.54 1.19 -2.18
N SER A 94 -7.60 0.38 -1.12
CA SER A 94 -8.84 0.11 -0.40
C SER A 94 -9.41 1.37 0.28
N ALA A 95 -8.56 2.22 0.87
CA ALA A 95 -8.99 3.48 1.44
C ALA A 95 -9.52 4.45 0.38
N ALA A 96 -8.89 4.51 -0.79
CA ALA A 96 -9.35 5.34 -1.91
C ALA A 96 -10.70 4.84 -2.45
N ILE A 97 -10.87 3.55 -2.68
CA ILE A 97 -12.14 2.95 -3.13
C ILE A 97 -13.27 3.24 -2.13
N ALA A 98 -13.01 3.03 -0.85
CA ALA A 98 -13.99 3.32 0.20
C ALA A 98 -14.35 4.81 0.26
N ALA A 99 -13.37 5.71 0.11
CA ALA A 99 -13.59 7.15 0.11
C ALA A 99 -14.35 7.66 -1.12
N ILE A 100 -14.14 7.07 -2.29
CA ILE A 100 -14.88 7.38 -3.53
C ILE A 100 -16.34 6.94 -3.38
N GLY A 101 -16.58 5.78 -2.75
CA GLY A 101 -17.91 5.33 -2.39
C GLY A 101 -18.74 4.78 -3.57
N ASP A 102 -18.11 4.36 -4.67
CA ASP A 102 -18.79 3.62 -5.72
C ASP A 102 -19.19 2.24 -5.20
N GLU A 103 -20.49 1.99 -5.05
CA GLU A 103 -21.02 0.78 -4.42
C GLU A 103 -20.60 -0.50 -5.15
N ALA A 104 -20.56 -0.48 -6.48
CA ALA A 104 -20.19 -1.65 -7.29
C ALA A 104 -18.69 -1.97 -7.12
N ALA A 105 -17.83 -0.96 -7.18
CA ALA A 105 -16.41 -1.11 -6.94
C ALA A 105 -16.10 -1.53 -5.50
N CYS A 106 -16.79 -0.95 -4.52
CA CYS A 106 -16.66 -1.35 -3.12
C CYS A 106 -17.02 -2.84 -2.92
N ALA A 107 -18.13 -3.29 -3.49
CA ALA A 107 -18.59 -4.67 -3.35
C ALA A 107 -17.66 -5.69 -4.06
N ASP A 108 -17.07 -5.31 -5.20
CA ASP A 108 -16.17 -6.20 -5.95
C ASP A 108 -14.77 -6.26 -5.33
N LEU A 109 -14.23 -5.12 -4.91
CA LEU A 109 -12.79 -5.01 -4.62
C LEU A 109 -12.47 -5.08 -3.13
N LEU A 110 -13.26 -4.41 -2.28
CA LEU A 110 -12.91 -4.27 -0.87
C LEU A 110 -12.81 -5.59 -0.10
N PRO A 111 -13.68 -6.60 -0.31
CA PRO A 111 -13.56 -7.87 0.41
C PRO A 111 -12.20 -8.54 0.20
N GLY A 112 -11.74 -8.66 -1.05
CA GLY A 112 -10.46 -9.28 -1.37
C GLY A 112 -9.24 -8.45 -0.94
N LEU A 113 -9.36 -7.11 -0.91
CA LEU A 113 -8.31 -6.24 -0.39
C LEU A 113 -8.24 -6.28 1.14
N ALA A 114 -9.37 -6.44 1.82
CA ALA A 114 -9.45 -6.51 3.28
C ALA A 114 -8.92 -7.83 3.83
N ASP A 115 -9.19 -8.96 3.16
CA ASP A 115 -8.73 -10.28 3.57
C ASP A 115 -7.35 -10.67 3.00
N GLY A 116 -6.75 -9.80 2.16
CA GLY A 116 -5.43 -10.00 1.59
C GLY A 116 -5.36 -11.02 0.44
N SER A 117 -6.48 -11.55 -0.02
CA SER A 117 -6.55 -12.45 -1.19
C SER A 117 -6.31 -11.69 -2.51
N ARG A 118 -6.55 -10.37 -2.51
CA ARG A 118 -6.17 -9.43 -3.57
C ARG A 118 -5.17 -8.42 -3.02
N THR A 119 -4.22 -8.03 -3.87
CA THR A 119 -3.26 -6.96 -3.60
C THR A 119 -3.45 -5.86 -4.63
N ALA A 120 -3.18 -4.63 -4.24
CA ALA A 120 -3.35 -3.52 -5.16
C ALA A 120 -2.13 -2.61 -5.22
N ALA A 121 -2.06 -1.87 -6.33
CA ALA A 121 -1.10 -0.80 -6.55
C ALA A 121 -1.82 0.46 -7.02
N VAL A 122 -1.20 1.64 -6.84
CA VAL A 122 -1.78 2.93 -7.22
C VAL A 122 -0.82 3.73 -8.09
N ALA A 123 -1.31 4.23 -9.20
CA ALA A 123 -0.61 5.10 -10.13
C ALA A 123 -1.22 6.51 -10.07
N LEU A 124 -0.49 7.45 -9.49
CA LEU A 124 -0.98 8.80 -9.17
C LEU A 124 -0.88 9.82 -10.32
N GLY A 125 -0.74 9.36 -11.56
CA GLY A 125 -0.62 10.24 -12.73
C GLY A 125 0.69 11.02 -12.84
N ALA A 126 1.62 10.82 -11.91
CA ALA A 126 2.96 11.41 -11.92
C ALA A 126 3.99 10.40 -12.45
N LEU A 127 5.27 10.82 -12.58
CA LEU A 127 6.39 9.92 -12.92
C LEU A 127 6.24 9.18 -14.26
N GLY A 128 5.80 9.91 -15.31
CA GLY A 128 5.76 9.40 -16.67
C GLY A 128 4.47 8.66 -17.07
N ALA A 129 3.41 8.85 -16.30
CA ALA A 129 2.10 8.35 -16.68
C ALA A 129 1.58 9.07 -17.96
N THR A 130 1.13 8.27 -18.91
CA THR A 130 0.54 8.74 -20.19
C THR A 130 -0.74 7.98 -20.52
N ALA A 131 -1.34 7.32 -19.52
CA ALA A 131 -2.54 6.54 -19.72
C ALA A 131 -3.72 7.41 -20.15
N THR A 132 -4.46 6.95 -21.16
CA THR A 132 -5.64 7.60 -21.70
C THR A 132 -6.78 6.61 -21.83
N LEU A 133 -8.00 7.06 -21.48
CA LEU A 133 -9.20 6.25 -21.58
C LEU A 133 -9.88 6.47 -22.92
N SER A 134 -10.33 5.38 -23.56
CA SER A 134 -11.14 5.39 -24.78
C SER A 134 -12.33 4.43 -24.61
N GLY A 135 -13.53 4.97 -24.41
CA GLY A 135 -14.70 4.15 -24.08
C GLY A 135 -14.53 3.46 -22.73
N SER A 136 -14.46 2.13 -22.73
CA SER A 136 -14.26 1.30 -21.52
C SER A 136 -12.85 0.68 -21.43
N THR A 137 -11.91 1.10 -22.28
CA THR A 137 -10.54 0.60 -22.27
C THR A 137 -9.55 1.71 -22.02
N ILE A 138 -8.41 1.38 -21.42
CA ILE A 138 -7.32 2.29 -21.11
C ILE A 138 -6.05 1.82 -21.80
N SER A 139 -5.30 2.76 -22.38
CA SER A 139 -4.02 2.50 -23.05
C SER A 139 -2.97 3.52 -22.64
N GLY A 140 -1.70 3.13 -22.68
CA GLY A 140 -0.56 3.98 -22.36
C GLY A 140 0.22 3.48 -21.14
N SER A 141 1.07 4.34 -20.59
CA SER A 141 1.88 4.02 -19.42
C SER A 141 1.19 4.49 -18.13
N ALA A 142 1.06 3.61 -17.15
CA ALA A 142 0.70 4.01 -15.77
C ALA A 142 1.88 4.66 -15.01
N GLY A 143 3.07 4.66 -15.60
CA GLY A 143 4.28 5.19 -14.99
C GLY A 143 4.97 4.20 -14.06
N VAL A 144 5.62 4.73 -13.02
CA VAL A 144 6.27 3.93 -11.98
C VAL A 144 5.31 3.74 -10.82
N VAL A 145 5.04 2.49 -10.48
CA VAL A 145 3.98 2.09 -9.55
C VAL A 145 4.57 1.25 -8.42
N LEU A 146 4.45 1.72 -7.18
CA LEU A 146 4.90 1.00 -6.00
C LEU A 146 4.09 -0.29 -5.81
N GLY A 147 4.78 -1.42 -5.60
CA GLY A 147 4.16 -2.73 -5.39
C GLY A 147 3.52 -3.33 -6.64
N GLY A 148 3.71 -2.71 -7.82
CA GLY A 148 3.05 -3.13 -9.06
C GLY A 148 3.40 -4.56 -9.50
N GLY A 149 4.57 -5.09 -9.13
CA GLY A 149 4.96 -6.47 -9.42
C GLY A 149 4.22 -7.53 -8.62
N LEU A 150 3.63 -7.15 -7.48
CA LEU A 150 2.86 -8.04 -6.60
C LEU A 150 1.36 -7.75 -6.60
N ALA A 151 0.93 -6.74 -7.34
CA ALA A 151 -0.48 -6.35 -7.36
C ALA A 151 -1.30 -7.21 -8.31
N SER A 152 -2.54 -7.48 -7.92
CA SER A 152 -3.58 -8.06 -8.79
C SER A 152 -4.49 -6.99 -9.39
N VAL A 153 -4.58 -5.83 -8.74
CA VAL A 153 -5.42 -4.71 -9.16
C VAL A 153 -4.59 -3.42 -9.20
N LEU A 154 -4.80 -2.61 -10.24
CA LEU A 154 -4.18 -1.29 -10.38
C LEU A 154 -5.24 -0.20 -10.42
N LEU A 155 -5.06 0.82 -9.60
CA LEU A 155 -5.78 2.08 -9.69
C LEU A 155 -4.93 3.11 -10.43
N VAL A 156 -5.45 3.67 -11.52
CA VAL A 156 -4.74 4.67 -12.37
C VAL A 156 -5.51 5.98 -12.35
N ALA A 157 -4.89 7.06 -11.86
CA ALA A 157 -5.45 8.40 -11.99
C ALA A 157 -5.30 8.91 -13.44
N PHE A 158 -6.37 9.42 -14.00
CA PHE A 158 -6.36 10.13 -15.28
C PHE A 158 -7.38 11.28 -15.27
N GLY A 159 -6.93 12.48 -15.52
CA GLY A 159 -7.78 13.66 -15.29
C GLY A 159 -8.28 13.72 -13.84
N ASP A 160 -9.59 13.85 -13.68
CA ASP A 160 -10.25 13.87 -12.37
C ASP A 160 -10.73 12.50 -11.91
N ASP A 161 -10.58 11.47 -12.75
CA ASP A 161 -11.12 10.12 -12.56
C ASP A 161 -10.05 9.11 -12.17
N VAL A 162 -10.49 7.92 -11.73
CA VAL A 162 -9.63 6.75 -11.49
C VAL A 162 -10.13 5.59 -12.35
N ALA A 163 -9.21 4.96 -13.07
CA ALA A 163 -9.47 3.67 -13.73
C ALA A 163 -9.01 2.53 -12.83
N VAL A 164 -9.83 1.52 -12.67
CA VAL A 164 -9.50 0.24 -12.04
C VAL A 164 -9.23 -0.78 -13.12
N VAL A 165 -8.06 -1.43 -13.06
CA VAL A 165 -7.56 -2.38 -14.04
C VAL A 165 -7.20 -3.69 -13.36
N ASP A 166 -7.59 -4.81 -13.93
CA ASP A 166 -7.10 -6.14 -13.52
C ASP A 166 -5.73 -6.39 -14.17
N LEU A 167 -4.71 -6.62 -13.35
CA LEU A 167 -3.35 -6.81 -13.85
C LEU A 167 -3.10 -8.18 -14.49
N SER A 168 -4.07 -9.10 -14.42
CA SER A 168 -4.05 -10.38 -15.16
C SER A 168 -4.54 -10.27 -16.62
N ASP A 169 -5.07 -9.10 -17.01
CA ASP A 169 -5.53 -8.88 -18.38
C ASP A 169 -4.36 -8.98 -19.38
N PRO A 170 -4.54 -9.64 -20.54
CA PRO A 170 -3.49 -9.81 -21.54
C PRO A 170 -2.98 -8.49 -22.16
N GLY A 171 -3.75 -7.40 -22.07
CA GLY A 171 -3.32 -6.06 -22.47
C GLY A 171 -2.36 -5.39 -21.47
N VAL A 172 -2.07 -6.03 -20.33
CA VAL A 172 -1.19 -5.47 -19.29
C VAL A 172 0.22 -6.03 -19.40
N THR A 173 1.21 -5.15 -19.42
CA THR A 173 2.62 -5.52 -19.30
C THR A 173 3.19 -4.91 -18.01
N VAL A 174 3.72 -5.79 -17.14
CA VAL A 174 4.36 -5.40 -15.87
C VAL A 174 5.85 -5.70 -15.97
N GLU A 175 6.68 -4.67 -15.79
CA GLU A 175 8.13 -4.79 -15.76
C GLU A 175 8.65 -4.31 -14.40
N THR A 176 9.36 -5.16 -13.67
CA THR A 176 10.01 -4.79 -12.42
C THR A 176 11.51 -4.57 -12.66
N PRO A 177 11.95 -3.33 -12.88
CA PRO A 177 13.37 -3.01 -13.10
C PRO A 177 14.17 -3.22 -11.80
N VAL A 178 15.49 -3.07 -11.90
CA VAL A 178 16.32 -2.97 -10.69
C VAL A 178 15.89 -1.75 -9.89
N ASN A 179 15.52 -1.98 -8.63
CA ASN A 179 15.07 -0.96 -7.71
C ASN A 179 16.16 -0.59 -6.70
N LEU A 180 16.16 0.65 -6.23
CA LEU A 180 17.04 1.09 -5.14
C LEU A 180 16.66 0.41 -3.82
N ASP A 181 15.35 0.27 -3.57
CA ASP A 181 14.80 -0.55 -2.49
C ASP A 181 14.21 -1.84 -3.07
N PRO A 182 14.91 -2.98 -2.98
CA PRO A 182 14.42 -4.24 -3.51
C PRO A 182 13.39 -4.94 -2.62
N SER A 183 13.09 -4.42 -1.44
CA SER A 183 12.11 -4.97 -0.51
C SER A 183 10.69 -4.46 -0.75
N ARG A 184 10.56 -3.30 -1.38
CA ARG A 184 9.31 -2.65 -1.79
C ARG A 184 9.46 -2.15 -3.22
N ARG A 185 9.49 -3.08 -4.16
CA ARG A 185 9.80 -2.77 -5.56
C ARG A 185 8.69 -1.98 -6.22
N SER A 186 9.10 -1.09 -7.09
CA SER A 186 8.21 -0.45 -8.05
C SER A 186 8.29 -1.14 -9.40
N ALA A 187 7.18 -1.19 -10.12
CA ALA A 187 7.10 -1.70 -11.47
C ALA A 187 6.77 -0.58 -12.46
N ARG A 188 7.10 -0.78 -13.73
CA ARG A 188 6.54 -0.04 -14.85
C ARG A 188 5.38 -0.83 -15.40
N ILE A 189 4.23 -0.18 -15.58
CA ILE A 189 3.03 -0.83 -16.09
C ILE A 189 2.60 -0.13 -17.38
N THR A 190 2.47 -0.92 -18.44
CA THR A 190 1.96 -0.47 -19.73
C THR A 190 0.64 -1.18 -20.00
N LEU A 191 -0.33 -0.43 -20.51
CA LEU A 191 -1.69 -0.85 -20.79
C LEU A 191 -1.93 -0.73 -22.31
N ASP A 192 -2.49 -1.76 -22.92
CA ASP A 192 -2.82 -1.80 -24.35
C ASP A 192 -4.26 -2.27 -24.52
N ASP A 193 -5.15 -1.33 -24.81
CA ASP A 193 -6.59 -1.54 -24.95
C ASP A 193 -7.22 -2.38 -23.81
N THR A 194 -6.72 -2.14 -22.59
CA THR A 194 -7.05 -2.91 -21.39
C THR A 194 -8.41 -2.49 -20.84
N PRO A 195 -9.34 -3.42 -20.55
CA PRO A 195 -10.61 -3.11 -19.92
C PRO A 195 -10.41 -2.39 -18.58
N ALA A 196 -11.22 -1.36 -18.33
CA ALA A 196 -11.14 -0.57 -17.11
C ALA A 196 -12.53 -0.19 -16.59
N THR A 197 -12.69 -0.25 -15.26
CA THR A 197 -13.83 0.34 -14.58
C THR A 197 -13.48 1.74 -14.14
N VAL A 198 -14.31 2.72 -14.47
CA VAL A 198 -14.06 4.14 -14.15
C VAL A 198 -14.78 4.53 -12.87
N LEU A 199 -14.02 5.04 -11.92
CA LEU A 199 -14.52 5.68 -10.70
C LEU A 199 -14.48 7.19 -10.91
N ALA A 200 -15.63 7.76 -11.25
CA ALA A 200 -15.74 9.17 -11.64
C ALA A 200 -15.42 10.11 -10.45
N GLY A 201 -14.62 11.14 -10.69
CA GLY A 201 -14.22 12.13 -9.69
C GLY A 201 -13.30 11.60 -8.59
N GLY A 202 -12.77 10.39 -8.75
CA GLY A 202 -12.03 9.67 -7.71
C GLY A 202 -10.58 10.10 -7.52
N ALA A 203 -9.99 10.84 -8.46
CA ALA A 203 -8.55 11.13 -8.45
C ALA A 203 -8.10 11.89 -7.20
N GLN A 204 -8.91 12.87 -6.75
CA GLN A 204 -8.57 13.65 -5.54
C GLN A 204 -8.63 12.78 -4.28
N ALA A 205 -9.64 11.93 -4.13
CA ALA A 205 -9.75 11.01 -2.99
C ALA A 205 -8.56 10.04 -2.95
N MET A 206 -8.19 9.46 -4.10
CA MET A 206 -7.02 8.59 -4.20
C MET A 206 -5.72 9.32 -3.83
N LEU A 207 -5.56 10.57 -4.26
CA LEU A 207 -4.38 11.38 -3.92
C LEU A 207 -4.31 11.69 -2.43
N ASP A 208 -5.44 12.01 -1.79
CA ASP A 208 -5.50 12.37 -0.37
C ASP A 208 -5.22 11.14 0.51
N MET A 209 -5.79 9.97 0.19
CA MET A 209 -5.48 8.71 0.87
C MET A 209 -4.02 8.32 0.70
N SER A 210 -3.47 8.50 -0.50
CA SER A 210 -2.05 8.26 -0.75
C SER A 210 -1.15 9.14 0.10
N ARG A 211 -1.43 10.44 0.17
CA ARG A 211 -0.67 11.40 1.00
C ARG A 211 -0.73 11.05 2.47
N LEU A 212 -1.91 10.73 2.99
CA LEU A 212 -2.11 10.37 4.38
C LEU A 212 -1.28 9.13 4.75
N ILE A 213 -1.47 8.05 4.01
CA ILE A 213 -0.86 6.75 4.31
C ILE A 213 0.66 6.77 4.08
N LEU A 214 1.13 7.39 2.99
CA LEU A 214 2.58 7.54 2.75
C LEU A 214 3.24 8.49 3.77
N SER A 215 2.51 9.46 4.33
CA SER A 215 3.03 10.28 5.42
C SER A 215 3.21 9.46 6.70
N ALA A 216 2.27 8.58 7.03
CA ALA A 216 2.40 7.67 8.18
C ALA A 216 3.59 6.71 8.01
N ASP A 217 3.76 6.14 6.82
CA ASP A 217 4.91 5.29 6.48
C ASP A 217 6.24 6.06 6.65
N ALA A 218 6.32 7.27 6.14
CA ALA A 218 7.51 8.12 6.28
C ALA A 218 7.80 8.48 7.75
N VAL A 219 6.77 8.76 8.56
CA VAL A 219 6.91 9.05 10.00
C VAL A 219 7.47 7.84 10.75
N GLY A 220 6.96 6.64 10.48
CA GLY A 220 7.47 5.40 11.08
C GLY A 220 8.96 5.18 10.78
N ILE A 221 9.36 5.31 9.52
CA ILE A 221 10.77 5.20 9.11
C ILE A 221 11.63 6.27 9.80
N ALA A 222 11.19 7.52 9.81
CA ALA A 222 11.93 8.63 10.43
C ALA A 222 12.10 8.44 11.94
N ALA A 223 11.07 7.97 12.63
CA ALA A 223 11.11 7.67 14.06
C ALA A 223 12.14 6.57 14.38
N GLU A 224 12.15 5.49 13.60
CA GLU A 224 13.12 4.41 13.80
C GLU A 224 14.56 4.85 13.47
N CYS A 225 14.78 5.58 12.39
CA CYS A 225 16.09 6.16 12.08
C CYS A 225 16.62 7.04 13.22
N THR A 226 15.76 7.88 13.80
CA THR A 226 16.09 8.75 14.91
C THR A 226 16.44 7.93 16.15
N ARG A 227 15.64 6.92 16.49
CA ARG A 227 15.89 6.02 17.62
C ARG A 227 17.21 5.27 17.45
N ALA A 228 17.44 4.68 16.28
CA ALA A 228 18.66 3.92 15.98
C ALA A 228 19.91 4.81 16.05
N ALA A 229 19.84 6.03 15.53
CA ALA A 229 20.94 6.99 15.63
C ALA A 229 21.24 7.39 17.08
N ALA A 230 20.19 7.62 17.89
CA ALA A 230 20.35 7.94 19.29
C ALA A 230 20.98 6.79 20.11
N GLU A 231 20.57 5.55 19.88
CA GLU A 231 21.18 4.38 20.53
C GLU A 231 22.64 4.20 20.09
N TYR A 232 22.92 4.30 18.80
CA TYR A 232 24.30 4.22 18.30
C TYR A 232 25.21 5.28 18.93
N ALA A 233 24.71 6.51 19.12
CA ALA A 233 25.49 7.61 19.74
C ALA A 233 25.83 7.34 21.21
N LYS A 234 25.05 6.50 21.93
CA LYS A 234 25.37 6.11 23.32
C LYS A 234 26.50 5.07 23.40
N GLU A 235 26.64 4.25 22.37
CA GLU A 235 27.62 3.16 22.34
C GLU A 235 28.96 3.57 21.70
N ARG A 236 28.90 4.49 20.72
CA ARG A 236 30.08 4.91 19.98
C ARG A 236 30.95 5.86 20.79
N ILE A 237 32.15 5.43 21.14
CA ILE A 237 33.18 6.27 21.78
C ILE A 237 34.03 6.89 20.68
N GLN A 238 34.15 8.23 20.71
CA GLN A 238 35.00 9.01 19.82
C GLN A 238 35.74 10.07 20.65
N PHE A 239 37.05 10.31 20.34
CA PHE A 239 37.96 11.24 21.03
C PHE A 239 38.38 10.79 22.43
#